data_d063bf223878c532cb753d0b152d9a24
#
_entry.id   d063bf223878c532cb753d0b152d9a24
#
_cell.length_a   1.000
_cell.length_b   1.000
_cell.length_c   1.000
_cell.angle_alpha   90.00
_cell.angle_beta   90.00
_cell.angle_gamma   90.00
#
_symmetry.space_group_name_H-M   'P 1'
#
loop_
_entity.id
_entity.type
_entity.pdbx_description
1 polymer ?
#
loop_
_entity_poly.entity_id
_entity_poly.type
_entity_poly.pdbx_seq_one_letter_code
_entity_poly.pdbx_strand_id
1 'polypeptide(L)'
;MDFSILISNFWSLGLDGLVVGAIYALISLGYTLVYGVLRLINFAHSEIFMIGTMAVYFVVLQFGFTGYEDPLPLIKFIGIFLLFAVVAAIVSGGSAVLLEIVAYRRLRTMGASRLSSLISAIGASFFLVEVFRKISDSKNLDFPRLINKDPFFTIGTLYLSADKVLVLVGAALIFLVLNRIINHTKLGMGIRAVSQ
;
A
#
# COMPACT_ATOMS: atom_id res chain seq x y z
N MET A 1 -9.07 -30.29 -12.14
CA MET A 1 -9.67 -29.12 -11.45
C MET A 1 -11.14 -29.45 -11.28
N ASP A 2 -11.63 -29.58 -10.05
CA ASP A 2 -13.00 -30.04 -9.77
C ASP A 2 -13.94 -28.83 -9.89
N PHE A 3 -14.69 -28.75 -10.98
CA PHE A 3 -15.64 -27.67 -11.23
C PHE A 3 -16.73 -27.56 -10.15
N SER A 4 -17.05 -28.69 -9.50
CA SER A 4 -18.02 -28.71 -8.40
C SER A 4 -17.53 -27.88 -7.20
N ILE A 5 -16.24 -27.91 -6.88
CA ILE A 5 -15.60 -27.13 -5.81
C ILE A 5 -15.61 -25.63 -6.15
N LEU A 6 -15.37 -25.29 -7.41
CA LEU A 6 -15.44 -23.89 -7.87
C LEU A 6 -16.85 -23.33 -7.75
N ILE A 7 -17.86 -24.08 -8.16
CA ILE A 7 -19.25 -23.65 -8.09
C ILE A 7 -19.71 -23.53 -6.63
N SER A 8 -19.38 -24.47 -5.77
CA SER A 8 -19.75 -24.44 -4.36
C SER A 8 -19.12 -23.29 -3.59
N ASN A 9 -17.89 -22.87 -3.97
CA ASN A 9 -17.15 -21.78 -3.31
C ASN A 9 -17.18 -20.47 -4.10
N PHE A 10 -17.99 -20.36 -5.15
CA PHE A 10 -18.00 -19.20 -6.05
C PHE A 10 -18.13 -17.85 -5.31
N TRP A 11 -19.02 -17.75 -4.34
CA TRP A 11 -19.24 -16.52 -3.59
C TRP A 11 -18.09 -16.17 -2.66
N SER A 12 -17.48 -17.15 -2.01
CA SER A 12 -16.31 -16.94 -1.16
C SER A 12 -15.10 -16.51 -1.99
N LEU A 13 -14.81 -17.22 -3.08
CA LEU A 13 -13.73 -16.89 -4.00
C LEU A 13 -13.94 -15.53 -4.66
N GLY A 14 -15.17 -15.18 -4.99
CA GLY A 14 -15.54 -13.88 -5.54
C GLY A 14 -15.26 -12.73 -4.56
N LEU A 15 -15.61 -12.91 -3.28
CA LEU A 15 -15.32 -11.96 -2.21
C LEU A 15 -13.80 -11.81 -2.01
N ASP A 16 -13.07 -12.91 -1.94
CA ASP A 16 -11.61 -12.89 -1.79
C ASP A 16 -10.95 -12.20 -2.98
N GLY A 17 -11.42 -12.48 -4.18
CA GLY A 17 -10.97 -11.81 -5.41
C GLY A 17 -11.25 -10.30 -5.38
N LEU A 18 -12.42 -9.88 -4.86
CA LEU A 18 -12.76 -8.46 -4.71
C LEU A 18 -11.83 -7.75 -3.70
N VAL A 19 -11.51 -8.41 -2.58
CA VAL A 19 -10.58 -7.88 -1.56
C VAL A 19 -9.19 -7.69 -2.17
N VAL A 20 -8.66 -8.71 -2.82
CA VAL A 20 -7.35 -8.63 -3.49
C VAL A 20 -7.38 -7.59 -4.61
N GLY A 21 -8.44 -7.56 -5.41
CA GLY A 21 -8.67 -6.58 -6.46
C GLY A 21 -8.69 -5.14 -5.95
N ALA A 22 -9.29 -4.89 -4.78
CA ALA A 22 -9.31 -3.57 -4.14
C ALA A 22 -7.90 -3.10 -3.73
N ILE A 23 -7.06 -4.01 -3.23
CA ILE A 23 -5.65 -3.70 -2.91
C ILE A 23 -4.88 -3.34 -4.18
N TYR A 24 -5.00 -4.15 -5.24
CA TYR A 24 -4.36 -3.86 -6.52
C TYR A 24 -4.85 -2.56 -7.15
N ALA A 25 -6.13 -2.24 -7.01
CA ALA A 25 -6.70 -0.99 -7.50
C ALA A 25 -6.06 0.24 -6.80
N LEU A 26 -5.83 0.18 -5.48
CA LEU A 26 -5.15 1.25 -4.74
C LEU A 26 -3.68 1.41 -5.17
N ILE A 27 -2.96 0.30 -5.35
CA ILE A 27 -1.58 0.32 -5.83
C ILE A 27 -1.52 0.94 -7.22
N SER A 28 -2.39 0.51 -8.13
CA SER A 28 -2.49 1.03 -9.50
C SER A 28 -2.85 2.52 -9.53
N LEU A 29 -3.73 2.95 -8.62
CA LEU A 29 -4.08 4.37 -8.46
C LEU A 29 -2.86 5.20 -8.05
N GLY A 30 -2.06 4.72 -7.09
CA GLY A 30 -0.81 5.36 -6.69
C GLY A 30 0.18 5.49 -7.86
N TYR A 31 0.35 4.42 -8.64
CA TYR A 31 1.20 4.45 -9.84
C TYR A 31 0.71 5.47 -10.87
N THR A 32 -0.58 5.48 -11.17
CA THR A 32 -1.15 6.40 -12.17
C THR A 32 -1.04 7.86 -11.75
N LEU A 33 -1.20 8.16 -10.46
CA LEU A 33 -1.00 9.52 -9.95
C LEU A 33 0.45 10.00 -10.11
N VAL A 34 1.42 9.17 -9.73
CA VAL A 34 2.85 9.49 -9.87
C VAL A 34 3.23 9.63 -11.35
N TYR A 35 2.78 8.69 -12.20
CA TYR A 35 3.02 8.76 -13.64
C TYR A 35 2.40 10.01 -14.27
N GLY A 36 1.17 10.36 -13.88
CA GLY A 36 0.48 11.56 -14.38
C GLY A 36 1.26 12.85 -14.11
N VAL A 37 1.93 12.95 -12.95
CA VAL A 37 2.72 14.13 -12.57
C VAL A 37 4.11 14.12 -13.18
N LEU A 38 4.83 13.01 -13.05
CA LEU A 38 6.24 12.92 -13.48
C LEU A 38 6.40 12.61 -14.96
N ARG A 39 5.37 12.06 -15.62
CA ARG A 39 5.41 11.48 -16.98
C ARG A 39 6.56 10.47 -17.18
N LEU A 40 6.98 9.85 -16.07
CA LEU A 40 7.99 8.82 -15.99
C LEU A 40 7.49 7.69 -15.11
N ILE A 41 7.79 6.45 -15.50
CA ILE A 41 7.50 5.30 -14.67
C ILE A 41 8.49 5.30 -13.51
N ASN A 42 7.98 5.43 -12.29
CA ASN A 42 8.80 5.32 -11.08
C ASN A 42 8.90 3.85 -10.66
N PHE A 43 9.96 3.17 -11.09
CA PHE A 43 10.19 1.77 -10.72
C PHE A 43 10.45 1.57 -9.22
N ALA A 44 10.83 2.61 -8.49
CA ALA A 44 11.00 2.52 -7.03
C ALA A 44 9.68 2.70 -6.23
N HIS A 45 8.53 2.72 -6.90
CA HIS A 45 7.23 2.92 -6.22
C HIS A 45 6.87 1.75 -5.29
N SER A 46 7.14 0.52 -5.72
CA SER A 46 6.95 -0.69 -4.91
C SER A 46 7.81 -0.70 -3.66
N GLU A 47 9.04 -0.21 -3.76
CA GLU A 47 9.96 -0.12 -2.62
C GLU A 47 9.53 0.94 -1.61
N ILE A 48 8.96 2.05 -2.08
CA ILE A 48 8.36 3.06 -1.20
C ILE A 48 7.17 2.49 -0.43
N PHE A 49 6.33 1.68 -1.09
CA PHE A 49 5.26 0.94 -0.43
C PHE A 49 5.82 -0.05 0.60
N MET A 50 6.84 -0.82 0.24
CA MET A 50 7.55 -1.74 1.13
C MET A 50 8.10 -1.01 2.37
N ILE A 51 8.73 0.16 2.21
CA ILE A 51 9.26 0.97 3.31
C ILE A 51 8.16 1.35 4.29
N GLY A 52 7.00 1.79 3.80
CA GLY A 52 5.85 2.11 4.65
C GLY A 52 5.34 0.89 5.42
N THR A 53 5.24 -0.26 4.76
CA THR A 53 4.81 -1.53 5.38
C THR A 53 5.80 -1.99 6.45
N MET A 54 7.11 -1.93 6.16
CA MET A 54 8.17 -2.28 7.11
C MET A 54 8.19 -1.36 8.34
N ALA A 55 7.96 -0.05 8.14
CA ALA A 55 7.87 0.88 9.25
C ALA A 55 6.72 0.52 10.19
N VAL A 56 5.55 0.19 9.64
CA VAL A 56 4.41 -0.29 10.45
C VAL A 56 4.74 -1.59 11.15
N TYR A 57 5.38 -2.54 10.48
CA TYR A 57 5.80 -3.80 11.07
C TYR A 57 6.68 -3.59 12.31
N PHE A 58 7.71 -2.75 12.22
CA PHE A 58 8.57 -2.44 13.36
C PHE A 58 7.82 -1.74 14.51
N VAL A 59 6.90 -0.83 14.18
CA VAL A 59 6.08 -0.18 15.19
C VAL A 59 5.16 -1.17 15.88
N VAL A 60 4.53 -2.10 15.15
CA VAL A 60 3.69 -3.17 15.70
C VAL A 60 4.49 -4.02 16.71
N LEU A 61 5.72 -4.39 16.36
CA LEU A 61 6.59 -5.14 17.28
C LEU A 61 6.97 -4.32 18.53
N GLN A 62 7.21 -3.01 18.40
CA GLN A 62 7.52 -2.13 19.55
C GLN A 62 6.33 -2.00 20.50
N PHE A 63 5.09 -2.11 20.02
CA PHE A 63 3.90 -2.18 20.86
C PHE A 63 3.71 -3.55 21.54
N GLY A 64 4.61 -4.51 21.28
CA GLY A 64 4.58 -5.84 21.87
C GLY A 64 3.59 -6.81 21.20
N PHE A 65 3.04 -6.47 20.04
CA PHE A 65 2.15 -7.39 19.33
C PHE A 65 2.97 -8.50 18.66
N THR A 66 2.81 -9.72 19.15
CA THR A 66 3.50 -10.91 18.62
C THR A 66 2.57 -11.79 17.78
N GLY A 67 1.26 -11.51 17.81
CA GLY A 67 0.24 -12.27 17.10
C GLY A 67 -0.36 -13.44 17.87
N TYR A 68 0.05 -13.58 19.13
CA TYR A 68 -0.48 -14.57 20.08
C TYR A 68 -1.45 -13.95 21.10
N GLU A 69 -1.59 -12.62 21.07
CA GLU A 69 -2.50 -11.89 21.95
C GLU A 69 -3.95 -12.05 21.51
N ASP A 70 -4.86 -11.84 22.45
CA ASP A 70 -6.28 -11.77 22.14
C ASP A 70 -6.58 -10.64 21.17
N PRO A 71 -7.52 -10.83 20.23
CA PRO A 71 -7.89 -9.80 19.28
C PRO A 71 -8.34 -8.52 19.99
N LEU A 72 -7.89 -7.37 19.45
CA LEU A 72 -8.21 -6.08 20.02
C LEU A 72 -9.70 -5.74 19.89
N PRO A 73 -10.31 -5.11 20.92
CA PRO A 73 -11.63 -4.51 20.79
C PRO A 73 -11.65 -3.53 19.61
N LEU A 74 -12.76 -3.48 18.87
CA LEU A 74 -12.89 -2.72 17.61
C LEU A 74 -12.45 -1.25 17.75
N ILE A 75 -12.81 -0.58 18.83
CA ILE A 75 -12.44 0.84 19.07
C ILE A 75 -10.93 1.01 19.22
N LYS A 76 -10.28 0.14 19.99
CA LYS A 76 -8.82 0.16 20.16
C LYS A 76 -8.12 -0.18 18.84
N PHE A 77 -8.65 -1.17 18.12
CA PHE A 77 -8.12 -1.53 16.81
C PHE A 77 -8.18 -0.36 15.81
N ILE A 78 -9.32 0.34 15.70
CA ILE A 78 -9.43 1.52 14.81
C ILE A 78 -8.41 2.60 15.18
N GLY A 79 -8.23 2.90 16.48
CA GLY A 79 -7.24 3.88 16.91
C GLY A 79 -5.81 3.51 16.53
N ILE A 80 -5.43 2.26 16.76
CA ILE A 80 -4.10 1.72 16.42
C ILE A 80 -3.93 1.66 14.89
N PHE A 81 -4.95 1.25 14.16
CA PHE A 81 -4.93 1.21 12.71
C PHE A 81 -4.70 2.60 12.09
N LEU A 82 -5.38 3.64 12.61
CA LEU A 82 -5.16 5.02 12.18
C LEU A 82 -3.74 5.50 12.49
N LEU A 83 -3.20 5.16 13.67
CA LEU A 83 -1.80 5.44 14.00
C LEU A 83 -0.85 4.79 12.98
N PHE A 84 -1.05 3.52 12.67
CA PHE A 84 -0.23 2.80 11.70
C PHE A 84 -0.36 3.39 10.28
N ALA A 85 -1.56 3.81 9.89
CA ALA A 85 -1.77 4.49 8.63
C ALA A 85 -0.99 5.82 8.54
N VAL A 86 -0.98 6.59 9.63
CA VAL A 86 -0.20 7.84 9.72
C VAL A 86 1.30 7.55 9.66
N VAL A 87 1.79 6.56 10.42
CA VAL A 87 3.20 6.14 10.37
C VAL A 87 3.61 5.71 8.96
N ALA A 88 2.81 4.85 8.33
CA ALA A 88 3.06 4.43 6.95
C ALA A 88 3.12 5.63 6.00
N ALA A 89 2.16 6.56 6.08
CA ALA A 89 2.10 7.74 5.23
C ALA A 89 3.31 8.67 5.42
N ILE A 90 3.73 8.91 6.66
CA ILE A 90 4.89 9.77 6.96
C ILE A 90 6.19 9.12 6.46
N VAL A 91 6.40 7.84 6.75
CA VAL A 91 7.66 7.16 6.41
C VAL A 91 7.76 6.91 4.92
N SER A 92 6.70 6.42 4.26
CA SER A 92 6.73 6.22 2.79
C SER A 92 6.76 7.55 2.05
N GLY A 93 6.00 8.56 2.50
CA GLY A 93 6.02 9.90 1.94
C GLY A 93 7.39 10.58 2.09
N GLY A 94 7.99 10.49 3.28
CA GLY A 94 9.34 10.98 3.53
C GLY A 94 10.39 10.29 2.65
N SER A 95 10.29 8.97 2.48
CA SER A 95 11.16 8.19 1.60
C SER A 95 10.99 8.58 0.13
N ALA A 96 9.76 8.85 -0.31
CA ALA A 96 9.49 9.31 -1.67
C ALA A 96 10.11 10.69 -1.93
N VAL A 97 9.99 11.62 -0.97
CA VAL A 97 10.63 12.95 -1.05
C VAL A 97 12.14 12.82 -1.05
N LEU A 98 12.71 11.97 -0.20
CA LEU A 98 14.15 11.72 -0.18
C LEU A 98 14.65 11.18 -1.53
N LEU A 99 13.95 10.21 -2.09
CA LEU A 99 14.24 9.64 -3.40
C LEU A 99 14.16 10.70 -4.50
N GLU A 100 13.16 11.57 -4.47
CA GLU A 100 13.03 12.68 -5.41
C GLU A 100 14.22 13.61 -5.34
N ILE A 101 14.62 14.00 -4.14
CA ILE A 101 15.74 14.94 -3.93
C ILE A 101 17.07 14.33 -4.38
N VAL A 102 17.34 13.10 -3.97
CA VAL A 102 18.65 12.44 -4.17
C VAL A 102 18.80 11.92 -5.60
N ALA A 103 17.79 11.25 -6.13
CA ALA A 103 17.88 10.56 -7.40
C ALA A 103 17.35 11.40 -8.57
N TYR A 104 16.16 12.03 -8.45
CA TYR A 104 15.50 12.62 -9.62
C TYR A 104 15.73 14.11 -9.79
N ARG A 105 15.73 14.89 -8.70
CA ARG A 105 15.89 16.35 -8.77
C ARG A 105 17.21 16.72 -9.42
N ARG A 106 18.29 16.07 -8.99
CA ARG A 106 19.62 16.34 -9.52
C ARG A 106 19.71 16.04 -11.02
N LEU A 107 19.19 14.91 -11.48
CA LEU A 107 19.16 14.57 -12.89
C LEU A 107 18.36 15.58 -13.72
N ARG A 108 17.21 15.99 -13.20
CA ARG A 108 16.35 16.98 -13.86
C ARG A 108 17.03 18.36 -13.97
N THR A 109 17.72 18.81 -12.93
CA THR A 109 18.46 20.09 -12.96
C THR A 109 19.66 20.05 -13.91
N MET A 110 20.26 18.89 -14.14
CA MET A 110 21.35 18.70 -15.11
C MET A 110 20.86 18.54 -16.55
N GLY A 111 19.55 18.63 -16.80
CA GLY A 111 18.98 18.41 -18.13
C GLY A 111 19.10 16.99 -18.65
N ALA A 112 19.24 16.02 -17.75
CA ALA A 112 19.38 14.62 -18.12
C ALA A 112 18.17 14.10 -18.91
N SER A 113 18.41 13.15 -19.80
CA SER A 113 17.36 12.56 -20.62
C SER A 113 16.33 11.77 -19.76
N ARG A 114 15.15 11.54 -20.32
CA ARG A 114 14.14 10.68 -19.66
C ARG A 114 14.67 9.27 -19.39
N LEU A 115 15.53 8.76 -20.27
CA LEU A 115 16.17 7.46 -20.10
C LEU A 115 17.10 7.41 -18.88
N SER A 116 17.85 8.49 -18.63
CA SER A 116 18.72 8.59 -17.44
C SER A 116 17.91 8.55 -16.14
N SER A 117 16.75 9.21 -16.09
CA SER A 117 15.85 9.17 -14.95
C SER A 117 15.25 7.77 -14.74
N LEU A 118 14.93 7.07 -15.82
CA LEU A 118 14.44 5.68 -15.77
C LEU A 118 15.51 4.74 -15.20
N ILE A 119 16.74 4.82 -15.69
CA ILE A 119 17.87 4.01 -15.20
C ILE A 119 18.13 4.29 -13.72
N SER A 120 18.07 5.58 -13.30
CA SER A 120 18.19 5.96 -11.90
C SER A 120 17.09 5.38 -11.03
N ALA A 121 15.83 5.34 -11.52
CA ALA A 121 14.71 4.72 -10.83
C ALA A 121 14.92 3.22 -10.60
N ILE A 122 15.39 2.52 -11.63
CA ILE A 122 15.71 1.09 -11.55
C ILE A 122 16.86 0.86 -10.55
N GLY A 123 17.93 1.66 -10.65
CA GLY A 123 19.05 1.57 -9.71
C GLY A 123 18.64 1.83 -8.25
N ALA A 124 17.77 2.82 -8.02
CA ALA A 124 17.22 3.11 -6.70
C ALA A 124 16.35 1.95 -6.19
N SER A 125 15.54 1.35 -7.06
CA SER A 125 14.73 0.16 -6.72
C SER A 125 15.62 -0.98 -6.24
N PHE A 126 16.60 -1.40 -7.02
CA PHE A 126 17.54 -2.44 -6.61
C PHE A 126 18.29 -2.11 -5.32
N PHE A 127 18.74 -0.89 -5.16
CA PHE A 127 19.41 -0.44 -3.93
C PHE A 127 18.50 -0.61 -2.71
N LEU A 128 17.26 -0.13 -2.79
CA LEU A 128 16.30 -0.22 -1.69
C LEU A 128 15.95 -1.67 -1.35
N VAL A 129 15.71 -2.51 -2.37
CA VAL A 129 15.48 -3.96 -2.15
C VAL A 129 16.63 -4.60 -1.38
N GLU A 130 17.88 -4.34 -1.78
CA GLU A 130 19.04 -4.91 -1.11
C GLU A 130 19.21 -4.41 0.33
N VAL A 131 18.96 -3.12 0.58
CA VAL A 131 18.99 -2.55 1.93
C VAL A 131 17.99 -3.26 2.83
N PHE A 132 16.73 -3.38 2.38
CA PHE A 132 15.67 -4.01 3.18
C PHE A 132 15.83 -5.53 3.29
N ARG A 133 16.36 -6.20 2.27
CA ARG A 133 16.74 -7.61 2.34
C ARG A 133 17.77 -7.86 3.46
N LYS A 134 18.75 -6.96 3.58
CA LYS A 134 19.75 -7.02 4.63
C LYS A 134 19.17 -6.72 6.02
N ILE A 135 18.26 -5.75 6.13
CA ILE A 135 17.56 -5.41 7.38
C ILE A 135 16.70 -6.57 7.87
N SER A 136 16.00 -7.25 6.97
CA SER A 136 15.14 -8.40 7.29
C SER A 136 15.92 -9.73 7.44
N ASP A 137 17.24 -9.71 7.25
CA ASP A 137 18.09 -10.92 7.24
C ASP A 137 17.60 -11.97 6.22
N SER A 138 17.00 -11.49 5.10
CA SER A 138 16.37 -12.31 4.06
C SER A 138 15.26 -13.25 4.58
N LYS A 139 14.70 -12.97 5.75
CA LYS A 139 13.60 -13.76 6.33
C LYS A 139 12.25 -13.22 5.87
N ASN A 140 11.30 -14.12 5.73
CA ASN A 140 9.90 -13.73 5.61
C ASN A 140 9.42 -13.16 6.95
N LEU A 141 8.86 -11.96 6.91
CA LEU A 141 8.33 -11.28 8.07
C LEU A 141 6.81 -11.44 8.06
N ASP A 142 6.30 -12.23 8.98
CA ASP A 142 4.86 -12.41 9.15
C ASP A 142 4.29 -11.26 9.98
N PHE A 143 3.27 -10.63 9.46
CA PHE A 143 2.60 -9.53 10.16
C PHE A 143 1.74 -10.09 11.30
N PRO A 144 1.90 -9.61 12.56
CA PRO A 144 1.11 -10.09 13.69
C PRO A 144 -0.39 -9.90 13.46
N ARG A 145 -1.18 -10.83 13.96
CA ARG A 145 -2.65 -10.75 13.87
C ARG A 145 -3.17 -9.77 14.91
N LEU A 146 -3.75 -8.66 14.47
CA LEU A 146 -4.30 -7.63 15.34
C LEU A 146 -5.82 -7.71 15.46
N ILE A 147 -6.48 -8.43 14.54
CA ILE A 147 -7.92 -8.53 14.45
C ILE A 147 -8.34 -9.99 14.34
N ASN A 148 -9.49 -10.31 14.91
CA ASN A 148 -10.06 -11.62 14.75
C ASN A 148 -10.48 -11.85 13.30
N LYS A 149 -10.06 -12.98 12.72
CA LYS A 149 -10.44 -13.41 11.36
C LYS A 149 -11.67 -14.31 11.34
N ASP A 150 -12.24 -14.59 12.51
CA ASP A 150 -13.47 -15.38 12.56
C ASP A 150 -14.57 -14.64 11.80
N PRO A 151 -15.30 -15.33 10.94
CA PRO A 151 -16.39 -14.71 10.21
C PRO A 151 -17.49 -14.31 11.18
N PHE A 152 -17.90 -13.04 11.17
CA PHE A 152 -19.06 -12.57 11.92
C PHE A 152 -20.37 -12.81 11.16
N PHE A 153 -20.26 -13.13 9.87
CA PHE A 153 -21.41 -13.43 9.03
C PHE A 153 -21.08 -14.53 8.03
N THR A 154 -21.92 -15.59 8.02
CA THR A 154 -21.74 -16.73 7.12
C THR A 154 -23.08 -17.05 6.45
N ILE A 155 -23.10 -17.11 5.12
CA ILE A 155 -24.23 -17.63 4.35
C ILE A 155 -23.69 -18.69 3.40
N GLY A 156 -23.98 -19.95 3.70
CA GLY A 156 -23.44 -21.07 2.95
C GLY A 156 -21.91 -21.09 3.00
N THR A 157 -21.27 -20.92 1.84
CA THR A 157 -19.80 -20.85 1.72
C THR A 157 -19.24 -19.42 1.77
N LEU A 158 -20.08 -18.40 1.86
CA LEU A 158 -19.65 -17.03 1.98
C LEU A 158 -19.20 -16.71 3.41
N TYR A 159 -17.93 -16.39 3.59
CA TYR A 159 -17.33 -16.01 4.87
C TYR A 159 -16.95 -14.55 4.88
N LEU A 160 -17.69 -13.71 5.61
CA LEU A 160 -17.40 -12.31 5.80
C LEU A 160 -16.71 -12.09 7.14
N SER A 161 -15.43 -11.76 7.10
CA SER A 161 -14.60 -11.46 8.27
C SER A 161 -14.28 -9.95 8.33
N ALA A 162 -13.90 -9.48 9.51
CA ALA A 162 -13.68 -8.06 9.75
C ALA A 162 -12.53 -7.48 8.91
N ASP A 163 -11.49 -8.27 8.65
CA ASP A 163 -10.35 -7.89 7.81
C ASP A 163 -10.79 -7.62 6.35
N LYS A 164 -11.65 -8.44 5.77
CA LYS A 164 -12.17 -8.25 4.41
C LYS A 164 -12.98 -6.96 4.30
N VAL A 165 -13.87 -6.72 5.28
CA VAL A 165 -14.65 -5.47 5.32
C VAL A 165 -13.74 -4.25 5.48
N LEU A 166 -12.74 -4.34 6.37
CA LEU A 166 -11.78 -3.26 6.58
C LEU A 166 -11.06 -2.89 5.28
N VAL A 167 -10.57 -3.89 4.53
CA VAL A 167 -9.88 -3.66 3.26
C VAL A 167 -10.81 -3.00 2.24
N LEU A 168 -12.02 -3.52 2.06
CA LEU A 168 -12.97 -2.98 1.07
C LEU A 168 -13.42 -1.55 1.42
N VAL A 169 -13.80 -1.33 2.68
CA VAL A 169 -14.22 0.00 3.16
C VAL A 169 -13.04 0.97 3.13
N GLY A 170 -11.87 0.54 3.60
CA GLY A 170 -10.65 1.34 3.57
C GLY A 170 -10.25 1.74 2.15
N ALA A 171 -10.28 0.79 1.21
CA ALA A 171 -9.99 1.06 -0.20
C ALA A 171 -10.98 2.05 -0.81
N ALA A 172 -12.29 1.89 -0.54
CA ALA A 172 -13.31 2.82 -1.02
C ALA A 172 -13.12 4.22 -0.43
N LEU A 173 -12.83 4.34 0.86
CA LEU A 173 -12.57 5.61 1.52
C LEU A 173 -11.33 6.31 0.95
N ILE A 174 -10.23 5.59 0.80
CA ILE A 174 -9.00 6.15 0.22
C ILE A 174 -9.25 6.62 -1.22
N PHE A 175 -9.97 5.83 -2.04
CA PHE A 175 -10.34 6.22 -3.39
C PHE A 175 -11.18 7.51 -3.41
N LEU A 176 -12.20 7.61 -2.55
CA LEU A 176 -13.07 8.79 -2.45
C LEU A 176 -12.29 10.03 -2.00
N VAL A 177 -11.41 9.88 -1.00
CA VAL A 177 -10.55 10.98 -0.51
C VAL A 177 -9.61 11.46 -1.60
N LEU A 178 -8.92 10.55 -2.29
CA LEU A 178 -8.01 10.89 -3.40
C LEU A 178 -8.77 11.54 -4.55
N ASN A 179 -9.92 11.00 -4.94
CA ASN A 179 -10.78 11.59 -5.97
C ASN A 179 -11.20 13.02 -5.61
N ARG A 180 -11.57 13.24 -4.34
CA ARG A 180 -11.91 14.58 -3.86
C ARG A 180 -10.72 15.53 -3.88
N ILE A 181 -9.54 15.08 -3.42
CA ILE A 181 -8.32 15.88 -3.44
C ILE A 181 -7.96 16.30 -4.87
N ILE A 182 -7.94 15.35 -5.81
CA ILE A 182 -7.54 15.59 -7.20
C ILE A 182 -8.54 16.51 -7.92
N ASN A 183 -9.84 16.30 -7.73
CA ASN A 183 -10.85 17.00 -8.52
C ASN A 183 -11.29 18.32 -7.91
N HIS A 184 -11.19 18.52 -6.59
CA HIS A 184 -11.80 19.65 -5.88
C HIS A 184 -10.83 20.46 -5.04
N THR A 185 -9.50 20.23 -5.10
CA THR A 185 -8.53 21.02 -4.33
C THR A 185 -7.55 21.79 -5.21
N LYS A 186 -6.89 22.80 -4.63
CA LYS A 186 -5.82 23.56 -5.30
C LYS A 186 -4.63 22.65 -5.65
N LEU A 187 -4.33 21.67 -4.80
CA LEU A 187 -3.30 20.65 -5.08
C LEU A 187 -3.66 19.83 -6.33
N GLY A 188 -4.92 19.40 -6.42
CA GLY A 188 -5.40 18.67 -7.59
C GLY A 188 -5.38 19.51 -8.88
N MET A 189 -5.64 20.81 -8.80
CA MET A 189 -5.45 21.71 -9.96
C MET A 189 -3.98 21.76 -10.39
N GLY A 190 -3.05 21.87 -9.44
CA GLY A 190 -1.62 21.84 -9.73
C GLY A 190 -1.20 20.52 -10.39
N ILE A 191 -1.66 19.39 -9.87
CA ILE A 191 -1.40 18.06 -10.45
C ILE A 191 -1.90 17.98 -11.89
N ARG A 192 -3.13 18.42 -12.15
CA ARG A 192 -3.70 18.41 -13.52
C ARG A 192 -2.99 19.37 -14.46
N ALA A 193 -2.56 20.55 -13.99
CA ALA A 193 -1.82 21.50 -14.80
C ALA A 193 -0.45 20.98 -15.24
N VAL A 194 0.23 20.22 -14.39
CA VAL A 194 1.52 19.59 -14.72
C VAL A 194 1.35 18.34 -15.59
N SER A 195 0.20 17.69 -15.52
CA SER A 195 -0.09 16.47 -16.30
C SER A 195 -0.55 16.72 -17.74
N GLN A 196 -0.83 17.97 -18.11
CA GLN A 196 -1.12 18.41 -19.50
C GLN A 196 0.19 18.81 -20.21
#